data_0477a63c84eb306bb71dd12982bbcbc1
#
_entry.id   0477a63c84eb306bb71dd12982bbcbc1
#
_cell.length_a   1.000
_cell.length_b   1.000
_cell.length_c   1.000
_cell.angle_alpha   90.00
_cell.angle_beta   90.00
_cell.angle_gamma   90.00
#
_symmetry.space_group_name_H-M   'P 1'
#
loop_
_entity.id
_entity.type
_entity.pdbx_description
1 polymer ?
#
loop_
_entity_poly.entity_id
_entity_poly.type
_entity_poly.pdbx_seq_one_letter_code
_entity_poly.pdbx_strand_id
1 'polypeptide(L)'
;MGKTWKILITNADGIDAKGLKRLAEAASKYGEVWVVAPDGQRSAASHSLTINDPLDVYPVDWGIEGIHAFSCTGLPADCVRIGSKYVMPEEPDVVFSGINNGFNAGADIQYSATVNAALDAALCGYPAVAFSEGFLNDPRSSGNGHKVTDEYLPIILQVLLDSDPAGASSGEKINTLKAGQVINVNFPD
;
A
#
# COMPACT_ATOMS: atom_id res chain seq x y z
N MET A 1 1.77 -14.18 -21.69
CA MET A 1 2.24 -12.97 -20.98
C MET A 1 1.27 -12.77 -19.83
N GLY A 2 1.75 -12.67 -18.60
CA GLY A 2 0.92 -12.35 -17.43
C GLY A 2 0.30 -10.96 -17.56
N LYS A 3 -0.73 -10.68 -16.76
CA LYS A 3 -1.34 -9.34 -16.67
C LYS A 3 -0.30 -8.35 -16.14
N THR A 4 -0.13 -7.22 -16.81
CA THR A 4 0.62 -6.08 -16.26
C THR A 4 -0.32 -5.33 -15.33
N TRP A 5 -0.02 -5.30 -14.03
CA TRP A 5 -0.86 -4.66 -13.03
C TRP A 5 -0.68 -3.13 -13.02
N LYS A 6 -1.75 -2.41 -12.76
CA LYS A 6 -1.75 -0.98 -12.44
C LYS A 6 -1.93 -0.86 -10.93
N ILE A 7 -0.88 -0.50 -10.24
CA ILE A 7 -0.82 -0.56 -8.78
C ILE A 7 -0.74 0.86 -8.23
N LEU A 8 -1.73 1.26 -7.44
CA LEU A 8 -1.66 2.50 -6.65
C LEU A 8 -1.12 2.20 -5.26
N ILE A 9 -0.16 2.98 -4.81
CA ILE A 9 0.43 2.83 -3.46
C ILE A 9 0.32 4.14 -2.69
N THR A 10 -0.09 4.06 -1.43
CA THR A 10 -0.07 5.15 -0.46
C THR A 10 0.46 4.68 0.90
N ASN A 11 0.56 5.58 1.87
CA ASN A 11 0.92 5.26 3.25
C ASN A 11 0.43 6.35 4.23
N ALA A 12 0.76 6.19 5.51
CA ALA A 12 0.55 7.20 6.55
C ALA A 12 1.85 7.87 7.03
N ASP A 13 3.02 7.34 6.65
CA ASP A 13 4.33 7.82 7.11
C ASP A 13 4.92 8.92 6.22
N GLY A 14 4.32 9.15 5.05
CA GLY A 14 4.72 10.17 4.08
C GLY A 14 5.57 9.66 2.93
N ILE A 15 5.73 10.52 1.90
CA ILE A 15 6.37 10.19 0.61
C ILE A 15 7.82 9.72 0.74
N ASP A 16 8.55 10.19 1.75
CA ASP A 16 9.95 9.83 1.97
C ASP A 16 10.16 8.56 2.81
N ALA A 17 9.07 7.94 3.27
CA ALA A 17 9.15 6.77 4.13
C ALA A 17 9.81 5.57 3.45
N LYS A 18 10.76 4.93 4.15
CA LYS A 18 11.49 3.75 3.63
C LYS A 18 10.56 2.57 3.33
N GLY A 19 9.54 2.34 4.18
CA GLY A 19 8.55 1.29 3.99
C GLY A 19 7.77 1.46 2.69
N LEU A 20 7.41 2.70 2.35
CA LEU A 20 6.73 3.04 1.09
C LEU A 20 7.60 2.71 -0.13
N LYS A 21 8.87 3.10 -0.11
CA LYS A 21 9.82 2.82 -1.20
C LYS A 21 10.03 1.32 -1.40
N ARG A 22 10.24 0.58 -0.29
CA ARG A 22 10.40 -0.89 -0.33
C ARG A 22 9.17 -1.59 -0.94
N LEU A 23 7.97 -1.15 -0.57
CA LEU A 23 6.73 -1.70 -1.13
C LEU A 23 6.62 -1.41 -2.64
N ALA A 24 6.90 -0.17 -3.04
CA ALA A 24 6.84 0.24 -4.44
C ALA A 24 7.87 -0.52 -5.31
N GLU A 25 9.11 -0.65 -4.86
CA GLU A 25 10.16 -1.44 -5.54
C GLU A 25 9.80 -2.92 -5.65
N ALA A 26 9.22 -3.51 -4.60
CA ALA A 26 8.78 -4.90 -4.65
C ALA A 26 7.60 -5.10 -5.63
N ALA A 27 6.65 -4.16 -5.65
CA ALA A 27 5.46 -4.20 -6.49
C ALA A 27 5.76 -3.92 -7.97
N SER A 28 6.80 -3.13 -8.29
CA SER A 28 7.17 -2.78 -9.68
C SER A 28 7.56 -3.98 -10.54
N LYS A 29 7.89 -5.12 -9.92
CA LYS A 29 8.14 -6.39 -10.62
C LYS A 29 6.90 -6.99 -11.28
N TYR A 30 5.71 -6.54 -10.88
CA TYR A 30 4.42 -7.08 -11.33
C TYR A 30 3.67 -6.14 -12.28
N GLY A 31 4.06 -4.87 -12.34
CA GLY A 31 3.38 -3.91 -13.18
C GLY A 31 3.84 -2.48 -13.00
N GLU A 32 3.04 -1.56 -13.51
CA GLU A 32 3.25 -0.12 -13.38
C GLU A 32 2.81 0.36 -12.00
N VAL A 33 3.67 1.08 -11.30
CA VAL A 33 3.44 1.55 -9.93
C VAL A 33 3.27 3.06 -9.90
N TRP A 34 2.17 3.49 -9.33
CA TRP A 34 1.84 4.87 -9.04
C TRP A 34 1.80 5.07 -7.53
N VAL A 35 2.64 5.95 -7.03
CA VAL A 35 2.70 6.30 -5.61
C VAL A 35 2.10 7.68 -5.43
N VAL A 36 1.06 7.79 -4.63
CA VAL A 36 0.51 9.07 -4.16
C VAL A 36 0.45 9.00 -2.65
N ALA A 37 1.29 9.76 -1.98
CA ALA A 37 1.44 9.68 -0.54
C ALA A 37 1.48 11.07 0.10
N PRO A 38 1.12 11.21 1.38
CA PRO A 38 1.20 12.48 2.08
C PRO A 38 2.61 13.07 2.04
N ASP A 39 2.70 14.41 2.01
CA ASP A 39 3.96 15.17 2.09
C ASP A 39 4.70 15.01 3.41
N GLY A 40 4.06 14.44 4.43
CA GLY A 40 4.62 14.14 5.74
C GLY A 40 3.79 13.14 6.50
N GLN A 41 4.20 12.83 7.73
CA GLN A 41 3.55 11.83 8.56
C GLN A 41 2.11 12.23 8.94
N ARG A 42 1.17 11.29 8.82
CA ARG A 42 -0.26 11.40 9.12
C ARG A 42 -0.74 10.24 10.02
N SER A 43 0.10 9.79 10.93
CA SER A 43 -0.24 8.70 11.86
C SER A 43 -1.46 9.04 12.71
N ALA A 44 -2.26 8.03 13.04
CA ALA A 44 -3.49 8.15 13.81
C ALA A 44 -4.58 9.07 13.21
N ALA A 45 -4.51 9.37 11.90
CA ALA A 45 -5.55 10.13 11.22
C ALA A 45 -6.84 9.31 10.97
N SER A 46 -6.88 8.04 11.32
CA SER A 46 -8.03 7.17 11.09
C SER A 46 -8.49 7.18 9.62
N HIS A 47 -9.79 7.25 9.38
CA HIS A 47 -10.41 7.35 8.07
C HIS A 47 -10.81 8.82 7.74
N SER A 48 -9.95 9.77 8.11
CA SER A 48 -10.24 11.17 7.86
C SER A 48 -9.99 11.56 6.40
N LEU A 49 -10.75 12.55 5.94
CA LEU A 49 -10.65 13.18 4.63
C LEU A 49 -10.53 14.69 4.79
N THR A 50 -9.83 15.34 3.89
CA THR A 50 -9.78 16.78 3.75
C THR A 50 -11.00 17.24 2.95
N ILE A 51 -11.88 18.06 3.58
CA ILE A 51 -13.16 18.46 2.96
C ILE A 51 -13.13 19.92 2.49
N ASN A 52 -12.51 20.81 3.27
CA ASN A 52 -12.65 22.25 3.06
C ASN A 52 -11.39 22.94 2.50
N ASP A 53 -10.27 22.25 2.51
CA ASP A 53 -9.00 22.80 2.06
C ASP A 53 -8.61 22.25 0.68
N PRO A 54 -7.94 23.05 -0.15
CA PRO A 54 -7.39 22.57 -1.41
C PRO A 54 -6.31 21.52 -1.15
N LEU A 55 -6.17 20.58 -2.08
CA LEU A 55 -5.13 19.56 -2.04
C LEU A 55 -4.18 19.76 -3.21
N ASP A 56 -2.91 19.90 -2.90
CA ASP A 56 -1.84 20.03 -3.88
C ASP A 56 -1.14 18.69 -4.09
N VAL A 57 -0.76 18.41 -5.33
CA VAL A 57 -0.03 17.19 -5.72
C VAL A 57 1.19 17.58 -6.52
N TYR A 58 2.35 17.10 -6.10
CA TYR A 58 3.64 17.42 -6.72
C TYR A 58 4.36 16.14 -7.15
N PRO A 59 4.91 16.06 -8.37
CA PRO A 59 5.72 14.93 -8.78
C PRO A 59 7.01 14.87 -7.94
N VAL A 60 7.42 13.66 -7.59
CA VAL A 60 8.64 13.38 -6.86
C VAL A 60 9.49 12.41 -7.68
N ASP A 61 10.71 12.80 -8.01
CA ASP A 61 11.63 11.93 -8.73
C ASP A 61 12.36 11.00 -7.75
N TRP A 62 12.04 9.72 -7.79
CA TRP A 62 12.77 8.69 -7.05
C TRP A 62 13.92 8.07 -7.86
N GLY A 63 14.04 8.40 -9.14
CA GLY A 63 15.06 7.82 -10.04
C GLY A 63 14.87 6.32 -10.28
N ILE A 64 13.65 5.77 -10.09
CA ILE A 64 13.36 4.34 -10.24
C ILE A 64 12.44 4.15 -11.45
N GLU A 65 12.91 3.42 -12.45
CA GLU A 65 12.14 3.13 -13.66
C GLU A 65 10.86 2.32 -13.31
N GLY A 66 9.74 2.69 -13.94
CA GLY A 66 8.44 2.03 -13.73
C GLY A 66 7.70 2.47 -12.46
N ILE A 67 8.23 3.45 -11.72
CA ILE A 67 7.57 4.02 -10.55
C ILE A 67 7.32 5.52 -10.77
N HIS A 68 6.06 5.93 -10.70
CA HIS A 68 5.62 7.33 -10.77
C HIS A 68 5.23 7.80 -9.37
N ALA A 69 6.02 8.67 -8.75
CA ALA A 69 5.80 9.10 -7.38
C ALA A 69 5.31 10.55 -7.29
N PHE A 70 4.35 10.78 -6.40
CA PHE A 70 3.75 12.09 -6.13
C PHE A 70 3.55 12.31 -4.63
N SER A 71 3.90 13.48 -4.15
CA SER A 71 3.52 13.92 -2.80
C SER A 71 2.18 14.66 -2.85
N CYS A 72 1.38 14.52 -1.80
CA CYS A 72 0.10 15.16 -1.66
C CYS A 72 0.00 15.86 -0.29
N THR A 73 -0.56 17.04 -0.22
CA THR A 73 -0.79 17.76 1.05
C THR A 73 -1.91 17.14 1.89
N GLY A 74 -2.66 16.19 1.33
CA GLY A 74 -3.78 15.52 1.96
C GLY A 74 -3.42 14.39 2.93
N LEU A 75 -4.48 13.73 3.38
CA LEU A 75 -4.45 12.54 4.23
C LEU A 75 -4.32 11.26 3.37
N PRO A 76 -3.98 10.09 3.94
CA PRO A 76 -3.84 8.86 3.15
C PRO A 76 -5.07 8.47 2.34
N ALA A 77 -6.28 8.67 2.85
CA ALA A 77 -7.52 8.42 2.11
C ALA A 77 -7.71 9.43 0.95
N ASP A 78 -7.30 10.70 1.12
CA ASP A 78 -7.29 11.67 0.03
C ASP A 78 -6.33 11.23 -1.08
N CYS A 79 -5.16 10.72 -0.71
CA CYS A 79 -4.16 10.22 -1.65
C CYS A 79 -4.70 9.06 -2.50
N VAL A 80 -5.50 8.16 -1.92
CA VAL A 80 -6.18 7.10 -2.66
C VAL A 80 -7.14 7.69 -3.70
N ARG A 81 -8.01 8.62 -3.29
CA ARG A 81 -9.02 9.23 -4.18
C ARG A 81 -8.40 10.06 -5.29
N ILE A 82 -7.41 10.89 -4.93
CA ILE A 82 -6.70 11.72 -5.91
C ILE A 82 -5.87 10.83 -6.85
N GLY A 83 -5.14 9.87 -6.31
CA GLY A 83 -4.33 8.94 -7.06
C GLY A 83 -5.14 8.21 -8.12
N SER A 84 -6.23 7.56 -7.70
CA SER A 84 -7.04 6.73 -8.57
C SER A 84 -7.86 7.50 -9.62
N LYS A 85 -8.21 8.77 -9.36
CA LYS A 85 -9.12 9.53 -10.23
C LYS A 85 -8.46 10.63 -11.05
N TYR A 86 -7.32 11.17 -10.60
CA TYR A 86 -6.73 12.36 -11.20
C TYR A 86 -5.25 12.23 -11.54
N VAL A 87 -4.49 11.39 -10.84
CA VAL A 87 -3.05 11.22 -11.08
C VAL A 87 -2.78 10.08 -12.03
N MET A 88 -3.39 8.92 -11.80
CA MET A 88 -3.25 7.78 -12.71
C MET A 88 -4.03 8.03 -14.01
N PRO A 89 -3.46 7.62 -15.17
CA PRO A 89 -4.15 7.74 -16.47
C PRO A 89 -5.36 6.80 -16.59
N GLU A 90 -5.35 5.71 -15.83
CA GLU A 90 -6.41 4.70 -15.76
C GLU A 90 -6.59 4.24 -14.31
N GLU A 91 -7.77 3.73 -13.98
CA GLU A 91 -8.06 3.24 -12.63
C GLU A 91 -7.13 2.11 -12.21
N PRO A 92 -6.73 2.04 -10.92
CA PRO A 92 -5.87 0.98 -10.42
C PRO A 92 -6.59 -0.38 -10.44
N ASP A 93 -5.84 -1.42 -10.73
CA ASP A 93 -6.28 -2.81 -10.54
C ASP A 93 -6.29 -3.22 -9.06
N VAL A 94 -5.41 -2.58 -8.26
CA VAL A 94 -5.24 -2.84 -6.83
C VAL A 94 -4.63 -1.61 -6.15
N VAL A 95 -4.99 -1.41 -4.88
CA VAL A 95 -4.42 -0.37 -4.03
C VAL A 95 -3.67 -1.00 -2.86
N PHE A 96 -2.42 -0.60 -2.65
CA PHE A 96 -1.62 -0.97 -1.50
C PHE A 96 -1.44 0.24 -0.58
N SER A 97 -1.53 0.01 0.73
CA SER A 97 -1.26 1.03 1.74
C SER A 97 -0.19 0.55 2.71
N GLY A 98 0.95 1.22 2.78
CA GLY A 98 2.06 0.85 3.67
C GLY A 98 3.44 1.05 3.02
N ILE A 99 4.49 0.42 3.55
CA ILE A 99 4.50 -0.43 4.75
C ILE A 99 4.57 0.49 5.97
N ASN A 100 3.61 0.36 6.88
CA ASN A 100 3.59 1.14 8.12
C ASN A 100 4.66 0.65 9.10
N ASN A 101 5.39 1.57 9.70
CA ASN A 101 6.31 1.26 10.79
C ASN A 101 5.54 1.16 12.11
N GLY A 102 5.19 -0.04 12.48
CA GLY A 102 4.34 -0.41 13.62
C GLY A 102 3.15 -1.25 13.19
N PHE A 103 2.75 -2.22 14.05
CA PHE A 103 1.62 -3.09 13.78
C PHE A 103 0.29 -2.33 13.75
N ASN A 104 -0.62 -2.77 12.90
CA ASN A 104 -2.00 -2.32 12.85
C ASN A 104 -2.94 -3.53 13.02
N ALA A 105 -3.15 -3.95 14.27
CA ALA A 105 -3.96 -5.11 14.62
C ALA A 105 -4.91 -4.80 15.78
N GLY A 106 -5.99 -5.55 15.91
CA GLY A 106 -6.96 -5.36 16.98
C GLY A 106 -7.57 -3.95 16.99
N ALA A 107 -7.51 -3.27 18.13
CA ALA A 107 -8.06 -1.93 18.29
C ALA A 107 -7.34 -0.86 17.46
N ASP A 108 -6.05 -1.05 17.15
CA ASP A 108 -5.25 -0.08 16.41
C ASP A 108 -5.74 0.13 14.98
N ILE A 109 -6.43 -0.85 14.41
CA ILE A 109 -7.09 -0.75 13.09
C ILE A 109 -8.00 0.48 13.01
N GLN A 110 -8.70 0.82 14.09
CA GLN A 110 -9.62 1.96 14.14
C GLN A 110 -8.91 3.31 13.94
N TYR A 111 -7.68 3.42 14.43
CA TYR A 111 -6.89 4.65 14.39
C TYR A 111 -5.90 4.70 13.24
N SER A 112 -5.60 3.56 12.63
CA SER A 112 -4.60 3.43 11.57
C SER A 112 -5.03 4.12 10.30
N ALA A 113 -4.34 5.18 9.89
CA ALA A 113 -4.56 5.78 8.59
C ALA A 113 -4.11 4.87 7.43
N THR A 114 -3.14 3.97 7.67
CA THR A 114 -2.69 2.97 6.70
C THR A 114 -3.82 1.98 6.38
N VAL A 115 -4.43 1.37 7.40
CA VAL A 115 -5.55 0.43 7.19
C VAL A 115 -6.76 1.16 6.63
N ASN A 116 -7.06 2.35 7.13
CA ASN A 116 -8.23 3.11 6.68
C ASN A 116 -8.08 3.68 5.26
N ALA A 117 -6.87 3.94 4.76
CA ALA A 117 -6.66 4.22 3.35
C ALA A 117 -6.98 3.01 2.46
N ALA A 118 -6.62 1.80 2.88
CA ALA A 118 -7.02 0.58 2.19
C ALA A 118 -8.54 0.36 2.25
N LEU A 119 -9.19 0.68 3.38
CA LEU A 119 -10.65 0.66 3.50
C LEU A 119 -11.31 1.68 2.55
N ASP A 120 -10.77 2.90 2.42
CA ASP A 120 -11.26 3.89 1.47
C ASP A 120 -11.14 3.40 0.02
N ALA A 121 -10.02 2.75 -0.33
CA ALA A 121 -9.85 2.13 -1.64
C ALA A 121 -10.93 1.05 -1.90
N ALA A 122 -11.21 0.21 -0.91
CA ALA A 122 -12.27 -0.80 -1.01
C ALA A 122 -13.66 -0.18 -1.17
N LEU A 123 -13.95 0.92 -0.48
CA LEU A 123 -15.19 1.69 -0.65
C LEU A 123 -15.29 2.33 -2.03
N CYS A 124 -14.16 2.69 -2.64
CA CYS A 124 -14.10 3.15 -4.03
C CYS A 124 -14.23 2.02 -5.06
N GLY A 125 -14.33 0.77 -4.63
CA GLY A 125 -14.52 -0.39 -5.49
C GLY A 125 -13.24 -1.11 -5.90
N TYR A 126 -12.07 -0.75 -5.36
CA TYR A 126 -10.80 -1.39 -5.66
C TYR A 126 -10.47 -2.50 -4.68
N PRO A 127 -9.84 -3.61 -5.11
CA PRO A 127 -9.16 -4.51 -4.20
C PRO A 127 -8.07 -3.76 -3.44
N ALA A 128 -7.93 -4.00 -2.14
CA ALA A 128 -6.96 -3.26 -1.34
C ALA A 128 -6.22 -4.12 -0.31
N VAL A 129 -4.96 -3.78 -0.06
CA VAL A 129 -4.12 -4.45 0.94
C VAL A 129 -3.40 -3.41 1.79
N ALA A 130 -3.52 -3.52 3.09
CA ALA A 130 -2.72 -2.77 4.05
C ALA A 130 -1.54 -3.61 4.52
N PHE A 131 -0.34 -3.01 4.57
CA PHE A 131 0.89 -3.65 5.02
C PHE A 131 1.47 -2.91 6.21
N SER A 132 1.83 -3.64 7.25
CA SER A 132 2.46 -3.13 8.46
C SER A 132 3.57 -4.06 8.93
N GLU A 133 4.58 -3.53 9.59
CA GLU A 133 5.71 -4.29 10.14
C GLU A 133 6.03 -3.82 11.55
N GLY A 134 6.77 -4.61 12.31
CA GLY A 134 7.18 -4.25 13.67
C GLY A 134 8.07 -3.01 13.71
N PHE A 135 8.11 -2.33 14.86
CA PHE A 135 9.00 -1.17 15.06
C PHE A 135 10.46 -1.60 15.15
N LEU A 136 11.34 -1.05 14.32
CA LEU A 136 12.78 -1.31 14.38
C LEU A 136 13.42 -1.01 15.73
N ASN A 137 12.89 -0.04 16.47
CA ASN A 137 13.45 0.46 17.73
C ASN A 137 12.59 0.08 18.94
N ASP A 138 11.67 -0.87 18.82
CA ASP A 138 10.93 -1.37 19.98
C ASP A 138 11.88 -2.25 20.83
N PRO A 139 12.04 -1.96 22.13
CA PRO A 139 12.85 -2.82 23.01
C PRO A 139 12.36 -4.27 23.10
N ARG A 140 11.12 -4.52 22.69
CA ARG A 140 10.50 -5.86 22.62
C ARG A 140 10.73 -6.55 21.28
N SER A 141 11.23 -5.82 20.28
CA SER A 141 11.57 -6.35 18.97
C SER A 141 12.74 -7.34 19.08
N SER A 142 12.74 -8.36 18.26
CA SER A 142 13.84 -9.33 18.16
C SER A 142 15.17 -8.72 17.71
N GLY A 143 15.17 -7.46 17.31
CA GLY A 143 16.34 -6.76 16.77
C GLY A 143 16.75 -7.20 15.37
N ASN A 144 15.92 -8.01 14.70
CA ASN A 144 16.19 -8.52 13.34
C ASN A 144 15.96 -7.50 12.23
N GLY A 145 15.54 -6.28 12.56
CA GLY A 145 15.18 -5.29 11.57
C GLY A 145 13.96 -5.72 10.75
N HIS A 146 13.92 -5.36 9.47
CA HIS A 146 12.82 -5.73 8.57
C HIS A 146 13.06 -7.08 7.84
N LYS A 147 13.85 -7.98 8.39
CA LYS A 147 14.22 -9.24 7.71
C LYS A 147 13.01 -10.09 7.33
N VAL A 148 12.04 -10.21 8.25
CA VAL A 148 10.82 -10.98 8.00
C VAL A 148 10.01 -10.32 6.89
N THR A 149 9.85 -9.01 6.93
CA THR A 149 9.17 -8.28 5.85
C THR A 149 9.89 -8.48 4.52
N ASP A 150 11.22 -8.33 4.47
CA ASP A 150 12.01 -8.47 3.24
C ASP A 150 11.95 -9.89 2.66
N GLU A 151 11.86 -10.91 3.52
CA GLU A 151 11.70 -12.30 3.11
C GLU A 151 10.28 -12.62 2.59
N TYR A 152 9.25 -12.17 3.31
CA TYR A 152 7.87 -12.60 3.03
C TYR A 152 7.10 -11.66 2.11
N LEU A 153 7.44 -10.37 2.00
CA LEU A 153 6.76 -9.43 1.12
C LEU A 153 6.73 -9.91 -0.35
N PRO A 154 7.85 -10.37 -0.95
CA PRO A 154 7.82 -10.89 -2.32
C PRO A 154 6.89 -12.10 -2.48
N ILE A 155 6.87 -12.99 -1.48
CA ILE A 155 6.00 -14.19 -1.50
C ILE A 155 4.53 -13.79 -1.46
N ILE A 156 4.18 -12.84 -0.59
CA ILE A 156 2.81 -12.35 -0.46
C ILE A 156 2.38 -11.63 -1.75
N LEU A 157 3.22 -10.76 -2.30
CA LEU A 157 2.91 -10.09 -3.57
C LEU A 157 2.74 -11.10 -4.71
N GLN A 158 3.55 -12.15 -4.75
CA GLN A 158 3.38 -13.22 -5.72
C GLN A 158 2.01 -13.89 -5.58
N VAL A 159 1.62 -14.28 -4.38
CA VAL A 159 0.30 -14.91 -4.13
C VAL A 159 -0.86 -13.98 -4.48
N LEU A 160 -0.71 -12.67 -4.23
CA LEU A 160 -1.75 -11.68 -4.49
C LEU A 160 -1.89 -11.34 -5.98
N LEU A 161 -0.77 -11.25 -6.71
CA LEU A 161 -0.70 -10.68 -8.05
C LEU A 161 -0.50 -11.73 -9.16
N ASP A 162 0.08 -12.89 -8.86
CA ASP A 162 0.17 -13.98 -9.83
C ASP A 162 -1.19 -14.67 -9.99
N SER A 163 -1.78 -14.49 -11.14
CA SER A 163 -3.05 -15.12 -11.51
C SER A 163 -2.91 -16.62 -11.83
N ASP A 164 -1.70 -17.18 -11.68
CA ASP A 164 -1.42 -18.59 -11.94
C ASP A 164 -0.35 -19.12 -10.94
N PRO A 165 -0.74 -19.43 -9.67
CA PRO A 165 0.19 -20.07 -8.76
C PRO A 165 0.59 -21.41 -9.36
N ALA A 166 1.84 -21.50 -9.85
CA ALA A 166 2.41 -22.72 -10.40
C ALA A 166 2.27 -23.86 -9.39
N GLY A 167 1.34 -24.77 -9.62
CA GLY A 167 1.19 -26.01 -8.87
C GLY A 167 -0.18 -26.31 -8.26
N ALA A 168 -1.19 -25.47 -8.39
CA ALA A 168 -2.54 -25.86 -7.99
C ALA A 168 -3.13 -26.80 -9.05
N SER A 169 -3.05 -28.10 -8.79
CA SER A 169 -3.58 -29.19 -9.64
C SER A 169 -5.12 -29.29 -9.63
N SER A 170 -5.82 -28.31 -9.12
CA SER A 170 -7.27 -28.17 -9.18
C SER A 170 -7.63 -26.84 -9.82
N GLY A 171 -8.23 -26.87 -10.99
CA GLY A 171 -8.51 -25.75 -11.89
C GLY A 171 -9.38 -24.58 -11.36
N GLU A 172 -9.37 -24.28 -10.09
CA GLU A 172 -9.96 -23.08 -9.50
C GLU A 172 -8.88 -22.01 -9.28
N LYS A 173 -8.94 -20.95 -10.08
CA LYS A 173 -8.16 -19.72 -9.83
C LYS A 173 -8.63 -19.11 -8.51
N ILE A 174 -7.80 -19.16 -7.49
CA ILE A 174 -8.07 -18.44 -6.24
C ILE A 174 -7.85 -16.96 -6.53
N ASN A 175 -8.93 -16.23 -6.80
CA ASN A 175 -8.87 -14.77 -6.86
C ASN A 175 -8.80 -14.23 -5.42
N THR A 176 -7.60 -14.03 -4.92
CA THR A 176 -7.34 -13.55 -3.55
C THR A 176 -7.77 -12.10 -3.37
N LEU A 177 -7.67 -11.29 -4.44
CA LEU A 177 -8.02 -9.88 -4.42
C LEU A 177 -9.41 -9.65 -4.99
N LYS A 178 -10.32 -9.13 -4.17
CA LYS A 178 -11.70 -8.81 -4.57
C LYS A 178 -12.02 -7.36 -4.27
N ALA A 179 -12.75 -6.73 -5.19
CA ALA A 179 -13.30 -5.40 -4.97
C ALA A 179 -14.16 -5.34 -3.70
N GLY A 180 -14.05 -4.25 -2.95
CA GLY A 180 -14.78 -4.07 -1.69
C GLY A 180 -14.23 -4.88 -0.51
N GLN A 181 -13.06 -5.51 -0.64
CA GLN A 181 -12.39 -6.24 0.43
C GLN A 181 -11.02 -5.66 0.72
N VAL A 182 -10.62 -5.71 1.98
CA VAL A 182 -9.28 -5.35 2.44
C VAL A 182 -8.60 -6.55 3.06
N ILE A 183 -7.37 -6.79 2.65
CA ILE A 183 -6.45 -7.72 3.32
C ILE A 183 -5.52 -6.87 4.18
N ASN A 184 -5.43 -7.16 5.48
CA ASN A 184 -4.54 -6.49 6.40
C ASN A 184 -3.40 -7.44 6.80
N VAL A 185 -2.20 -7.11 6.34
CA VAL A 185 -0.98 -7.91 6.54
C VAL A 185 -0.11 -7.24 7.60
N ASN A 186 0.29 -7.99 8.61
CA ASN A 186 1.22 -7.55 9.63
C ASN A 186 2.41 -8.52 9.65
N PHE A 187 3.61 -8.02 9.34
CA PHE A 187 4.85 -8.80 9.38
C PHE A 187 5.40 -8.79 10.81
N PRO A 188 5.55 -9.94 11.46
CA PRO A 188 6.17 -10.00 12.77
C PRO A 188 7.65 -9.61 12.71
N ASP A 189 8.24 -9.32 13.87
CA ASP A 189 9.68 -9.05 14.05
C ASP A 189 10.56 -10.31 13.88
#